data_ccd43cfef46f2fbb98c8f454ae8aef9f
#
_entry.id   ccd43cfef46f2fbb98c8f454ae8aef9f
#
_cell.length_a   1.000
_cell.length_b   1.000
_cell.length_c   1.000
_cell.angle_alpha   90.00
_cell.angle_beta   90.00
_cell.angle_gamma   90.00
#
_symmetry.space_group_name_H-M   'P 1'
#
loop_
_entity.id
_entity.type
_entity.pdbx_description
1 polymer ?
#
loop_
_entity_poly.entity_id
_entity_poly.type
_entity_poly.pdbx_seq_one_letter_code
_entity_poly.pdbx_strand_id
1 'polypeptide(L)'
;RWYTEVITKAELIDYSDISGCYILRPNAYFVWEQIQRWFDIEINKMGVRNTYFPLFVSKSALETEKEHVAGFAPEVAWVTKSGDSELAEPIAIRPTSETIMYPFFAKWIRSHRDLPLKINQWSNIVRWEFKDATPFLRSREFLWQEGHTAHATPEESQATVRAALELYRRVYEDL
;
A
#
# COMPACT_ATOMS: atom_id res chain seq x y z
N ARG A 1 -13.35 23.85 4.06
CA ARG A 1 -12.92 25.10 3.44
C ARG A 1 -11.45 25.43 3.79
N TRP A 2 -11.13 25.65 5.08
CA TRP A 2 -9.75 25.96 5.51
C TRP A 2 -8.71 24.95 5.02
N TYR A 3 -8.95 23.64 5.22
CA TYR A 3 -8.04 22.58 4.81
C TYR A 3 -7.69 22.65 3.31
N THR A 4 -8.72 22.71 2.47
CA THR A 4 -8.53 22.79 1.00
C THR A 4 -7.75 24.03 0.59
N GLU A 5 -8.05 25.19 1.21
CA GLU A 5 -7.34 26.44 0.93
C GLU A 5 -5.86 26.34 1.34
N VAL A 6 -5.56 25.73 2.48
CA VAL A 6 -4.17 25.57 2.96
C VAL A 6 -3.36 24.71 2.00
N ILE A 7 -3.83 23.50 1.69
CA ILE A 7 -3.06 22.56 0.84
C ILE A 7 -2.88 23.08 -0.60
N THR A 8 -3.83 23.87 -1.09
CA THR A 8 -3.74 24.46 -2.43
C THR A 8 -2.81 25.69 -2.45
N LYS A 9 -2.96 26.61 -1.47
CA LYS A 9 -2.12 27.82 -1.38
C LYS A 9 -0.67 27.51 -1.02
N ALA A 10 -0.45 26.47 -0.23
CA ALA A 10 0.90 25.98 0.08
C ALA A 10 1.51 25.16 -1.07
N GLU A 11 0.83 25.08 -2.20
CA GLU A 11 1.29 24.35 -3.38
C GLU A 11 1.62 22.86 -3.10
N LEU A 12 0.81 22.21 -2.26
CA LEU A 12 1.00 20.82 -1.90
C LEU A 12 0.37 19.88 -2.92
N ILE A 13 -0.80 20.24 -3.46
CA ILE A 13 -1.53 19.41 -4.42
C ILE A 13 -2.08 20.24 -5.58
N ASP A 14 -2.33 19.54 -6.69
CA ASP A 14 -3.25 19.96 -7.74
C ASP A 14 -4.30 18.87 -8.00
N TYR A 15 -5.43 19.28 -8.52
CA TYR A 15 -6.52 18.38 -8.90
C TYR A 15 -6.28 17.84 -10.31
N SER A 16 -6.37 16.54 -10.49
CA SER A 16 -6.43 15.92 -11.81
C SER A 16 -7.87 15.94 -12.35
N ASP A 17 -8.02 15.58 -13.61
CA ASP A 17 -9.32 15.37 -14.26
C ASP A 17 -10.04 14.09 -13.79
N ILE A 18 -9.33 13.21 -13.05
CA ILE A 18 -9.90 12.01 -12.45
C ILE A 18 -10.18 12.28 -10.98
N SER A 19 -11.46 12.27 -10.62
CA SER A 19 -11.90 12.50 -9.24
C SER A 19 -11.25 11.51 -8.26
N GLY A 20 -10.69 12.04 -7.17
CA GLY A 20 -10.02 11.24 -6.14
C GLY A 20 -8.57 10.86 -6.47
N CYS A 21 -8.06 11.28 -7.61
CA CYS A 21 -6.65 11.18 -7.97
C CYS A 21 -6.04 12.59 -7.94
N TYR A 22 -5.00 12.77 -7.16
CA TYR A 22 -4.38 14.07 -6.92
C TYR A 22 -2.93 14.09 -7.39
N ILE A 23 -2.51 15.25 -7.89
CA ILE A 23 -1.11 15.51 -8.18
C ILE A 23 -0.45 15.96 -6.89
N LEU A 24 0.51 15.20 -6.39
CA LEU A 24 1.38 15.63 -5.30
C LEU A 24 2.46 16.56 -5.88
N ARG A 25 2.40 17.84 -5.55
CA ARG A 25 3.39 18.81 -5.99
C ARG A 25 4.72 18.63 -5.24
N PRO A 26 5.82 19.22 -5.73
CA PRO A 26 7.15 19.00 -5.15
C PRO A 26 7.24 19.20 -3.64
N ASN A 27 6.52 20.20 -3.08
CA ASN A 27 6.51 20.44 -1.64
C ASN A 27 5.93 19.26 -0.85
N ALA A 28 4.78 18.72 -1.29
CA ALA A 28 4.18 17.55 -0.65
C ALA A 28 5.01 16.28 -0.88
N TYR A 29 5.53 16.13 -2.10
CA TYR A 29 6.35 14.95 -2.41
C TYR A 29 7.67 14.93 -1.63
N PHE A 30 8.27 16.10 -1.41
CA PHE A 30 9.44 16.24 -0.54
C PHE A 30 9.16 15.73 0.89
N VAL A 31 8.02 16.12 1.48
CA VAL A 31 7.64 15.61 2.81
C VAL A 31 7.51 14.08 2.80
N TRP A 32 6.86 13.55 1.76
CA TRP A 32 6.76 12.11 1.55
C TRP A 32 8.13 11.43 1.48
N GLU A 33 9.06 11.97 0.72
CA GLU A 33 10.42 11.43 0.60
C GLU A 33 11.17 11.43 1.94
N GLN A 34 11.00 12.48 2.79
CA GLN A 34 11.63 12.51 4.12
C GLN A 34 11.04 11.40 5.02
N ILE A 35 9.72 11.26 5.04
CA ILE A 35 9.05 10.18 5.79
C ILE A 35 9.54 8.82 5.30
N GLN A 36 9.57 8.61 3.98
CA GLN A 36 10.01 7.36 3.39
C GLN A 36 11.45 7.02 3.78
N ARG A 37 12.38 7.97 3.64
CA ARG A 37 13.80 7.76 3.98
C ARG A 37 13.99 7.43 5.45
N TRP A 38 13.36 8.19 6.33
CA TRP A 38 13.47 7.95 7.76
C TRP A 38 12.87 6.61 8.15
N PHE A 39 11.66 6.34 7.71
CA PHE A 39 10.94 5.11 8.04
C PHE A 39 11.66 3.86 7.50
N ASP A 40 12.20 3.96 6.28
CA ASP A 40 12.97 2.88 5.66
C ASP A 40 14.21 2.48 6.48
N ILE A 41 14.94 3.47 6.99
CA ILE A 41 16.07 3.24 7.88
C ILE A 41 15.62 2.50 9.16
N GLU A 42 14.53 2.92 9.75
CA GLU A 42 14.04 2.35 11.01
C GLU A 42 13.52 0.92 10.84
N ILE A 43 12.74 0.64 9.79
CA ILE A 43 12.27 -0.74 9.53
C ILE A 43 13.43 -1.68 9.15
N ASN A 44 14.46 -1.18 8.46
CA ASN A 44 15.65 -1.97 8.17
C ASN A 44 16.38 -2.41 9.46
N LYS A 45 16.43 -1.57 10.51
CA LYS A 45 16.95 -1.95 11.84
C LYS A 45 16.15 -3.09 12.49
N MET A 46 14.87 -3.22 12.14
CA MET A 46 14.01 -4.32 12.58
C MET A 46 14.22 -5.61 11.75
N GLY A 47 15.12 -5.60 10.78
CA GLY A 47 15.37 -6.71 9.86
C GLY A 47 14.35 -6.83 8.72
N VAL A 48 13.54 -5.79 8.49
CA VAL A 48 12.60 -5.74 7.37
C VAL A 48 13.36 -5.39 6.09
N ARG A 49 13.06 -6.07 4.99
CA ARG A 49 13.69 -5.84 3.69
C ARG A 49 12.66 -5.41 2.65
N ASN A 50 13.03 -4.44 1.82
CA ASN A 50 12.17 -3.98 0.74
C ASN A 50 12.08 -5.01 -0.38
N THR A 51 10.88 -5.13 -0.93
CA THR A 51 10.54 -5.96 -2.08
C THR A 51 9.67 -5.17 -3.05
N TYR A 52 9.42 -5.74 -4.21
CA TYR A 52 8.45 -5.21 -5.16
C TYR A 52 7.62 -6.36 -5.74
N PHE A 53 6.31 -6.22 -5.67
CA PHE A 53 5.32 -7.10 -6.29
C PHE A 53 4.55 -6.35 -7.37
N PRO A 54 4.07 -7.03 -8.42
CA PRO A 54 3.41 -6.40 -9.54
C PRO A 54 2.17 -5.59 -9.16
N LEU A 55 1.90 -4.54 -9.94
CA LEU A 55 0.70 -3.71 -9.83
C LEU A 55 -0.57 -4.50 -10.11
N PHE A 56 -0.51 -5.44 -11.06
CA PHE A 56 -1.67 -6.19 -11.53
C PHE A 56 -1.86 -7.49 -10.77
N VAL A 57 -3.13 -7.77 -10.47
CA VAL A 57 -3.59 -8.99 -9.82
C VAL A 57 -4.53 -9.72 -10.75
N SER A 58 -4.36 -11.02 -10.95
CA SER A 58 -5.31 -11.82 -11.72
C SER A 58 -6.65 -11.94 -11.00
N LYS A 59 -7.73 -12.05 -11.75
CA LYS A 59 -9.06 -12.28 -11.20
C LYS A 59 -9.10 -13.56 -10.34
N SER A 60 -8.46 -14.62 -10.82
CA SER A 60 -8.37 -15.90 -10.10
C SER A 60 -7.67 -15.77 -8.75
N ALA A 61 -6.60 -14.97 -8.64
CA ALA A 61 -5.94 -14.72 -7.36
C ALA A 61 -6.85 -14.00 -6.37
N LEU A 62 -7.59 -12.98 -6.82
CA LEU A 62 -8.56 -12.27 -5.98
C LEU A 62 -9.75 -13.15 -5.55
N GLU A 63 -10.20 -14.05 -6.41
CA GLU A 63 -11.32 -14.97 -6.11
C GLU A 63 -10.92 -16.07 -5.12
N THR A 64 -9.67 -16.52 -5.16
CA THR A 64 -9.14 -17.52 -4.21
C THR A 64 -9.12 -16.99 -2.77
N GLU A 65 -8.93 -15.71 -2.59
CA GLU A 65 -8.84 -15.03 -1.28
C GLU A 65 -10.11 -14.23 -0.94
N LYS A 66 -11.28 -14.67 -1.45
CA LYS A 66 -12.55 -13.95 -1.35
C LYS A 66 -12.92 -13.50 0.06
N GLU A 67 -12.56 -14.25 1.09
CA GLU A 67 -12.81 -13.90 2.48
C GLU A 67 -11.95 -12.71 2.95
N HIS A 68 -10.69 -12.62 2.50
CA HIS A 68 -9.80 -11.49 2.80
C HIS A 68 -10.16 -10.24 1.98
N VAL A 69 -10.66 -10.42 0.77
CA VAL A 69 -10.99 -9.33 -0.17
C VAL A 69 -12.46 -8.92 -0.09
N ALA A 70 -13.30 -9.62 0.65
CA ALA A 70 -14.75 -9.35 0.73
C ALA A 70 -15.07 -7.88 1.10
N GLY A 71 -14.22 -7.25 1.92
CA GLY A 71 -14.33 -5.82 2.25
C GLY A 71 -13.90 -4.86 1.14
N PHE A 72 -13.15 -5.32 0.14
CA PHE A 72 -12.58 -4.50 -0.95
C PHE A 72 -13.21 -4.79 -2.32
N ALA A 73 -14.00 -5.85 -2.45
CA ALA A 73 -14.55 -6.28 -3.74
C ALA A 73 -15.27 -5.16 -4.52
N PRO A 74 -16.01 -4.22 -3.87
CA PRO A 74 -16.66 -3.11 -4.58
C PRO A 74 -15.69 -2.01 -5.06
N GLU A 75 -14.46 -2.02 -4.57
CA GLU A 75 -13.48 -0.93 -4.71
C GLU A 75 -12.37 -1.24 -5.70
N VAL A 76 -12.39 -2.43 -6.27
CA VAL A 76 -11.35 -2.88 -7.21
C VAL A 76 -11.53 -2.22 -8.56
N ALA A 77 -10.48 -1.59 -9.06
CA ALA A 77 -10.43 -1.10 -10.44
C ALA A 77 -9.96 -2.21 -11.38
N TRP A 78 -10.71 -2.47 -12.43
CA TRP A 78 -10.44 -3.54 -13.40
C TRP A 78 -9.90 -3.00 -14.72
N VAL A 79 -8.88 -3.65 -15.25
CA VAL A 79 -8.40 -3.46 -16.61
C VAL A 79 -8.93 -4.60 -17.45
N THR A 80 -9.74 -4.27 -18.46
CA THR A 80 -10.41 -5.24 -19.34
C THR A 80 -9.87 -5.22 -20.75
N LYS A 81 -9.11 -4.18 -21.13
CA LYS A 81 -8.60 -4.00 -22.50
C LYS A 81 -7.11 -3.72 -22.54
N SER A 82 -6.49 -4.12 -23.64
CA SER A 82 -5.17 -3.70 -24.08
C SER A 82 -5.31 -3.04 -25.45
N GLY A 83 -5.21 -1.71 -25.49
CA GLY A 83 -5.62 -0.94 -26.66
C GLY A 83 -7.11 -1.18 -26.96
N ASP A 84 -7.43 -1.57 -28.17
CA ASP A 84 -8.81 -1.85 -28.60
C ASP A 84 -9.26 -3.30 -28.38
N SER A 85 -8.33 -4.18 -27.95
CA SER A 85 -8.59 -5.61 -27.77
C SER A 85 -9.02 -5.92 -26.35
N GLU A 86 -10.05 -6.74 -26.17
CA GLU A 86 -10.41 -7.27 -24.85
C GLU A 86 -9.33 -8.23 -24.36
N LEU A 87 -9.02 -8.17 -23.06
CA LEU A 87 -8.18 -9.16 -22.40
C LEU A 87 -8.96 -10.48 -22.28
N ALA A 88 -8.27 -11.59 -22.44
CA ALA A 88 -8.84 -12.93 -22.24
C ALA A 88 -9.40 -13.11 -20.81
N GLU A 89 -8.76 -12.48 -19.83
CA GLU A 89 -9.22 -12.41 -18.43
C GLU A 89 -8.97 -10.99 -17.92
N PRO A 90 -9.96 -10.33 -17.28
CA PRO A 90 -9.75 -9.05 -16.62
C PRO A 90 -8.67 -9.15 -15.53
N ILE A 91 -7.86 -8.12 -15.42
CA ILE A 91 -6.87 -7.98 -14.34
C ILE A 91 -7.22 -6.80 -13.45
N ALA A 92 -6.98 -6.93 -12.18
CA ALA A 92 -7.23 -5.88 -11.20
C ALA A 92 -5.98 -5.03 -10.97
N ILE A 93 -6.19 -3.74 -10.71
CA ILE A 93 -5.15 -2.92 -10.10
C ILE A 93 -5.17 -3.20 -8.60
N ARG A 94 -4.03 -3.49 -8.00
CA ARG A 94 -3.94 -3.90 -6.59
C ARG A 94 -4.61 -2.89 -5.64
N PRO A 95 -5.60 -3.31 -4.83
CA PRO A 95 -6.13 -2.52 -3.73
C PRO A 95 -5.33 -2.72 -2.43
N THR A 96 -4.56 -3.79 -2.39
CA THR A 96 -3.64 -4.27 -1.35
C THR A 96 -2.87 -5.45 -1.93
N SER A 97 -1.81 -5.93 -1.28
CA SER A 97 -0.92 -6.92 -1.90
C SER A 97 -0.94 -8.32 -1.28
N GLU A 98 -1.77 -8.60 -0.28
CA GLU A 98 -1.84 -9.91 0.38
C GLU A 98 -2.09 -11.04 -0.61
N THR A 99 -3.04 -10.86 -1.50
CA THR A 99 -3.42 -11.86 -2.52
C THR A 99 -2.29 -12.22 -3.48
N ILE A 100 -1.35 -11.29 -3.70
CA ILE A 100 -0.17 -11.54 -4.53
C ILE A 100 0.96 -12.12 -3.67
N MET A 101 1.18 -11.59 -2.47
CA MET A 101 2.34 -11.90 -1.63
C MET A 101 2.26 -13.27 -0.96
N TYR A 102 1.11 -13.61 -0.37
CA TYR A 102 1.00 -14.79 0.49
C TYR A 102 1.19 -16.12 -0.22
N PRO A 103 0.79 -16.33 -1.48
CA PRO A 103 1.17 -17.51 -2.23
C PRO A 103 2.68 -17.67 -2.42
N PHE A 104 3.42 -16.54 -2.49
CA PHE A 104 4.88 -16.57 -2.55
C PHE A 104 5.52 -16.82 -1.18
N PHE A 105 4.93 -16.30 -0.10
CA PHE A 105 5.37 -16.66 1.26
C PHE A 105 5.32 -18.16 1.48
N ALA A 106 4.23 -18.81 1.05
CA ALA A 106 4.10 -20.26 1.12
C ALA A 106 5.18 -21.02 0.33
N LYS A 107 5.70 -20.41 -0.75
CA LYS A 107 6.82 -21.00 -1.51
C LYS A 107 8.19 -20.71 -0.89
N TRP A 108 8.37 -19.57 -0.27
CA TRP A 108 9.65 -19.13 0.29
C TRP A 108 9.90 -19.72 1.67
N ILE A 109 8.85 -19.85 2.49
CA ILE A 109 8.93 -20.43 3.82
C ILE A 109 8.77 -21.94 3.72
N ARG A 110 9.88 -22.67 3.71
CA ARG A 110 9.93 -24.13 3.61
C ARG A 110 10.09 -24.82 4.95
N SER A 111 10.63 -24.10 5.92
CA SER A 111 10.85 -24.60 7.28
C SER A 111 10.83 -23.44 8.29
N HIS A 112 10.82 -23.78 9.58
CA HIS A 112 10.94 -22.79 10.66
C HIS A 112 12.23 -21.96 10.60
N ARG A 113 13.26 -22.43 9.88
CA ARG A 113 14.53 -21.70 9.69
C ARG A 113 14.41 -20.51 8.75
N ASP A 114 13.35 -20.46 7.95
CA ASP A 114 13.06 -19.35 7.04
C ASP A 114 12.27 -18.23 7.73
N LEU A 115 11.93 -18.43 9.01
CA LEU A 115 11.24 -17.46 9.84
C LEU A 115 12.20 -16.71 10.80
N PRO A 116 11.93 -15.46 11.14
CA PRO A 116 10.81 -14.66 10.63
C PRO A 116 11.07 -14.15 9.21
N LEU A 117 10.07 -14.17 8.36
CA LEU A 117 10.08 -13.44 7.09
C LEU A 117 9.52 -12.04 7.35
N LYS A 118 10.26 -11.01 7.00
CA LYS A 118 9.87 -9.60 7.19
C LYS A 118 10.17 -8.82 5.93
N ILE A 119 9.12 -8.40 5.23
CA ILE A 119 9.26 -7.61 4.01
C ILE A 119 8.43 -6.34 4.09
N ASN A 120 8.81 -5.36 3.29
CA ASN A 120 8.09 -4.13 3.07
C ASN A 120 8.00 -3.84 1.57
N GLN A 121 6.94 -3.17 1.16
CA GLN A 121 6.80 -2.64 -0.19
C GLN A 121 6.37 -1.17 -0.13
N TRP A 122 7.17 -0.31 -0.74
CA TRP A 122 6.79 1.06 -1.07
C TRP A 122 6.10 1.07 -2.43
N SER A 123 4.86 1.50 -2.48
CA SER A 123 4.07 1.44 -3.71
C SER A 123 2.87 2.37 -3.67
N ASN A 124 2.22 2.49 -4.82
CA ASN A 124 0.86 3.00 -4.91
C ASN A 124 -0.14 1.85 -4.82
N ILE A 125 -1.35 2.15 -4.43
CA ILE A 125 -2.54 1.30 -4.57
C ILE A 125 -3.72 2.10 -5.07
N VAL A 126 -4.75 1.40 -5.57
CA VAL A 126 -5.98 2.02 -6.04
C VAL A 126 -7.18 1.38 -5.34
N ARG A 127 -8.01 2.23 -4.72
CA ARG A 127 -9.31 1.85 -4.12
C ARG A 127 -10.39 2.78 -4.61
N TRP A 128 -11.33 2.26 -5.38
CA TRP A 128 -12.30 3.07 -6.15
C TRP A 128 -13.60 3.36 -5.42
N GLU A 129 -13.62 3.37 -4.11
CA GLU A 129 -14.87 3.37 -3.31
C GLU A 129 -15.50 4.75 -3.03
N PHE A 130 -14.77 5.85 -3.12
CA PHE A 130 -15.14 7.06 -2.39
C PHE A 130 -16.09 7.98 -3.13
N LYS A 131 -17.17 8.38 -2.43
CA LYS A 131 -18.05 9.47 -2.85
C LYS A 131 -17.45 10.85 -2.57
N ASP A 132 -16.73 11.00 -1.45
CA ASP A 132 -16.17 12.26 -0.97
C ASP A 132 -14.65 12.13 -0.78
N ALA A 133 -13.92 12.11 -1.89
CA ALA A 133 -12.47 12.09 -1.85
C ALA A 133 -11.92 13.43 -1.31
N THR A 134 -10.95 13.34 -0.40
CA THR A 134 -10.28 14.49 0.20
C THR A 134 -8.77 14.28 0.12
N PRO A 135 -8.00 15.21 -0.49
CA PRO A 135 -6.56 15.04 -0.63
C PRO A 135 -5.87 14.69 0.67
N PHE A 136 -4.91 13.78 0.65
CA PHE A 136 -4.17 13.18 1.76
C PHE A 136 -4.98 12.32 2.74
N LEU A 137 -6.27 12.55 2.89
CA LEU A 137 -7.11 11.83 3.86
C LEU A 137 -7.82 10.64 3.24
N ARG A 138 -8.40 10.84 2.04
CA ARG A 138 -9.09 9.80 1.27
C ARG A 138 -8.95 10.06 -0.22
N SER A 139 -8.19 9.22 -0.89
CA SER A 139 -7.97 9.29 -2.33
C SER A 139 -8.13 7.92 -2.96
N ARG A 140 -8.46 7.90 -4.25
CA ARG A 140 -8.60 6.65 -5.01
C ARG A 140 -7.27 6.01 -5.33
N GLU A 141 -6.24 6.82 -5.56
CA GLU A 141 -4.86 6.39 -5.66
C GLU A 141 -4.05 7.08 -4.58
N PHE A 142 -3.20 6.34 -3.88
CA PHE A 142 -2.30 6.89 -2.88
C PHE A 142 -1.01 6.08 -2.76
N LEU A 143 0.01 6.76 -2.28
CA LEU A 143 1.30 6.17 -1.91
C LEU A 143 1.25 5.69 -0.48
N TRP A 144 1.85 4.55 -0.22
CA TRP A 144 1.96 3.99 1.12
C TRP A 144 3.18 3.10 1.26
N GLN A 145 3.38 2.56 2.43
CA GLN A 145 4.15 1.34 2.66
C GLN A 145 3.23 0.25 3.20
N GLU A 146 3.52 -0.97 2.84
CA GLU A 146 2.87 -2.14 3.41
C GLU A 146 3.94 -3.12 3.88
N GLY A 147 3.98 -3.33 5.20
CA GLY A 147 4.84 -4.32 5.83
C GLY A 147 4.10 -5.63 6.00
N HIS A 148 4.70 -6.72 5.55
CA HIS A 148 4.15 -8.06 5.67
C HIS A 148 5.16 -8.97 6.34
N THR A 149 4.73 -9.68 7.37
CA THR A 149 5.63 -10.53 8.15
C THR A 149 5.01 -11.88 8.46
N ALA A 150 5.86 -12.90 8.53
CA ALA A 150 5.48 -14.21 9.03
C ALA A 150 6.45 -14.62 10.14
N HIS A 151 5.92 -15.12 11.24
CA HIS A 151 6.63 -15.47 12.46
C HIS A 151 6.34 -16.89 12.90
N ALA A 152 7.21 -17.47 13.73
CA ALA A 152 6.99 -18.79 14.28
C ALA A 152 5.93 -18.80 15.38
N THR A 153 5.79 -17.70 16.13
CA THR A 153 4.82 -17.59 17.23
C THR A 153 4.00 -16.29 17.17
N PRO A 154 2.81 -16.29 17.77
CA PRO A 154 1.99 -15.08 17.90
C PRO A 154 2.70 -13.96 18.68
N GLU A 155 3.50 -14.30 19.69
CA GLU A 155 4.23 -13.33 20.52
C GLU A 155 5.26 -12.55 19.71
N GLU A 156 6.01 -13.24 18.83
CA GLU A 156 6.96 -12.61 17.91
C GLU A 156 6.26 -11.68 16.93
N SER A 157 5.11 -12.11 16.41
CA SER A 157 4.27 -11.28 15.52
C SER A 157 3.80 -10.02 16.24
N GLN A 158 3.26 -10.16 17.45
CA GLN A 158 2.78 -9.05 18.26
C GLN A 158 3.91 -8.05 18.61
N ALA A 159 5.11 -8.54 18.90
CA ALA A 159 6.26 -7.69 19.16
C ALA A 159 6.60 -6.84 17.91
N THR A 160 6.56 -7.43 16.73
CA THR A 160 6.82 -6.72 15.46
C THR A 160 5.74 -5.68 15.18
N VAL A 161 4.46 -6.00 15.40
CA VAL A 161 3.34 -5.07 15.23
C VAL A 161 3.48 -3.86 16.16
N ARG A 162 3.80 -4.09 17.44
CA ARG A 162 4.01 -3.01 18.41
C ARG A 162 5.20 -2.12 18.04
N ALA A 163 6.31 -2.72 17.58
CA ALA A 163 7.47 -1.96 17.12
C ALA A 163 7.13 -1.09 15.89
N ALA A 164 6.36 -1.62 14.93
CA ALA A 164 5.90 -0.85 13.78
C ALA A 164 4.99 0.31 14.20
N LEU A 165 4.05 0.08 15.13
CA LEU A 165 3.18 1.13 15.67
C LEU A 165 3.98 2.24 16.34
N GLU A 166 5.04 1.89 17.08
CA GLU A 166 5.96 2.86 17.68
C GLU A 166 6.68 3.72 16.63
N LEU A 167 7.06 3.13 15.48
CA LEU A 167 7.64 3.90 14.37
C LEU A 167 6.63 4.90 13.80
N TYR A 168 5.35 4.52 13.65
CA TYR A 168 4.32 5.48 13.23
C TYR A 168 4.17 6.64 14.21
N ARG A 169 4.20 6.38 15.52
CA ARG A 169 4.19 7.45 16.54
C ARG A 169 5.36 8.41 16.34
N ARG A 170 6.56 7.86 16.15
CA ARG A 170 7.77 8.63 15.97
C ARG A 170 7.79 9.47 14.68
N VAL A 171 7.11 9.06 13.62
CA VAL A 171 6.94 9.91 12.41
C VAL A 171 6.33 11.26 12.78
N TYR A 172 5.38 11.28 13.72
CA TYR A 172 4.73 12.52 14.16
C TYR A 172 5.52 13.31 15.21
N GLU A 173 6.40 12.67 15.94
CA GLU A 173 7.13 13.29 17.04
C GLU A 173 8.57 13.67 16.69
N ASP A 174 9.23 12.91 15.82
CA ASP A 174 10.65 13.06 15.51
C ASP A 174 10.89 13.79 14.17
N LEU A 175 9.88 13.85 13.27
CA LEU A 175 9.93 14.53 11.97
C LEU A 175 9.02 15.75 11.93
#